data_ca4de6a3681981af69e76d66464338f9
#
_entry.id   ca4de6a3681981af69e76d66464338f9
#
_cell.length_a   1.000
_cell.length_b   1.000
_cell.length_c   1.000
_cell.angle_alpha   90.00
_cell.angle_beta   90.00
_cell.angle_gamma   90.00
#
_symmetry.space_group_name_H-M   'P 1'
#
loop_
_entity.id
_entity.type
_entity.pdbx_description
1 polymer ?
#
loop_
_entity_poly.entity_id
_entity_poly.type
_entity_poly.pdbx_seq_one_letter_code
_entity_poly.pdbx_strand_id
1 'polypeptide(L)'
;MKNYFKTVLLLLLCTSLKAQDKNVFDIARKGTLSEIEGIYKQNPELVNAINDNKATPLILACYRNNEAVALYLSDKVSNINYNSGMGTALMAAIMSGNKVIIEKLISKKADLDQQDIQGKTALIYAAFNNNLEIAQLLVKAGANSKLADNEKRTALDYAKFNKNTQLIILLDQ
;
A
#
# COMPACT_ATOMS: atom_id res chain seq x y z
N MET A 1 -18.06 20.33 -48.97
CA MET A 1 -18.52 20.24 -47.56
C MET A 1 -18.56 18.84 -46.97
N LYS A 2 -18.92 17.79 -47.73
CA LYS A 2 -18.97 16.39 -47.20
C LYS A 2 -17.60 15.79 -46.81
N ASN A 3 -16.49 16.24 -47.36
CA ASN A 3 -15.16 15.71 -47.05
C ASN A 3 -14.53 16.33 -45.77
N TYR A 4 -14.91 17.56 -45.41
CA TYR A 4 -14.43 18.22 -44.20
C TYR A 4 -14.99 17.56 -42.93
N PHE A 5 -16.25 17.09 -42.97
CA PHE A 5 -16.88 16.40 -41.84
C PHE A 5 -16.24 15.03 -41.56
N LYS A 6 -15.83 14.30 -42.64
CA LYS A 6 -15.12 13.01 -42.46
C LYS A 6 -13.73 13.18 -41.88
N THR A 7 -13.01 14.24 -42.25
CA THR A 7 -11.65 14.50 -41.75
C THR A 7 -11.68 14.98 -40.28
N VAL A 8 -12.66 15.81 -39.91
CA VAL A 8 -12.82 16.26 -38.51
C VAL A 8 -13.28 15.11 -37.63
N LEU A 9 -14.16 14.22 -38.09
CA LEU A 9 -14.59 13.02 -37.35
C LEU A 9 -13.45 12.01 -37.19
N LEU A 10 -12.57 11.87 -38.18
CA LEU A 10 -11.39 11.00 -38.14
C LEU A 10 -10.32 11.58 -37.18
N LEU A 11 -10.16 12.92 -37.13
CA LEU A 11 -9.26 13.59 -36.20
C LEU A 11 -9.78 13.52 -34.74
N LEU A 12 -11.08 13.61 -34.51
CA LEU A 12 -11.69 13.42 -33.20
C LEU A 12 -11.61 11.94 -32.72
N LEU A 13 -11.69 10.99 -33.64
CA LEU A 13 -11.44 9.56 -33.33
C LEU A 13 -9.95 9.26 -33.04
N CYS A 14 -9.02 9.95 -33.71
CA CYS A 14 -7.58 9.81 -33.45
C CYS A 14 -7.14 10.47 -32.13
N THR A 15 -7.84 11.48 -31.65
CA THR A 15 -7.52 12.09 -30.35
C THR A 15 -8.05 11.27 -29.17
N SER A 16 -9.10 10.47 -29.37
CA SER A 16 -9.59 9.50 -28.38
C SER A 16 -8.74 8.22 -28.30
N LEU A 17 -7.90 7.92 -29.31
CA LEU A 17 -7.02 6.73 -29.32
C LEU A 17 -5.65 6.97 -28.67
N LYS A 18 -5.39 8.11 -28.04
CA LYS A 18 -4.18 8.39 -27.25
C LYS A 18 -4.44 8.58 -25.76
N ALA A 19 -5.58 8.18 -25.23
CA ALA A 19 -5.65 7.75 -23.86
C ALA A 19 -4.93 6.41 -23.83
N GLN A 20 -3.59 6.46 -23.67
CA GLN A 20 -2.79 5.29 -23.36
C GLN A 20 -3.51 4.61 -22.19
N ASP A 21 -4.04 3.39 -22.39
CA ASP A 21 -4.69 2.62 -21.35
C ASP A 21 -3.68 2.47 -20.22
N LYS A 22 -3.70 3.44 -19.28
CA LYS A 22 -2.89 3.33 -18.08
C LYS A 22 -3.38 2.08 -17.38
N ASN A 23 -2.51 1.09 -17.25
CA ASN A 23 -2.89 -0.10 -16.52
C ASN A 23 -3.14 0.25 -15.04
N VAL A 24 -3.91 -0.57 -14.36
CA VAL A 24 -4.31 -0.36 -12.95
C VAL A 24 -3.09 -0.14 -12.03
N PHE A 25 -1.95 -0.76 -12.34
CA PHE A 25 -0.73 -0.65 -11.55
C PHE A 25 -0.05 0.71 -11.70
N ASP A 26 -0.10 1.32 -12.89
CA ASP A 26 0.43 2.67 -13.10
C ASP A 26 -0.45 3.72 -12.45
N ILE A 27 -1.78 3.53 -12.51
CA ILE A 27 -2.74 4.37 -11.79
C ILE A 27 -2.51 4.24 -10.28
N ALA A 28 -2.32 3.04 -9.77
CA ALA A 28 -2.02 2.84 -8.35
C ALA A 28 -0.75 3.59 -7.91
N ARG A 29 0.30 3.59 -8.73
CA ARG A 29 1.57 4.26 -8.41
C ARG A 29 1.51 5.78 -8.44
N LYS A 30 0.78 6.37 -9.40
CA LYS A 30 0.87 7.80 -9.73
C LYS A 30 -0.38 8.40 -10.36
N GLY A 31 -1.46 7.63 -10.45
CA GLY A 31 -2.73 8.10 -10.99
C GLY A 31 -3.57 8.85 -9.98
N THR A 32 -4.71 9.32 -10.44
CA THR A 32 -5.69 10.06 -9.67
C THR A 32 -6.81 9.16 -9.13
N LEU A 33 -7.56 9.66 -8.16
CA LEU A 33 -8.76 9.01 -7.65
C LEU A 33 -9.77 8.74 -8.78
N SER A 34 -10.00 9.71 -9.67
CA SER A 34 -10.94 9.56 -10.77
C SER A 34 -10.54 8.45 -11.76
N GLU A 35 -9.23 8.28 -12.01
CA GLU A 35 -8.73 7.21 -12.88
C GLU A 35 -8.99 5.82 -12.27
N ILE A 36 -8.70 5.63 -10.98
CA ILE A 36 -8.94 4.33 -10.33
C ILE A 36 -10.43 4.02 -10.17
N GLU A 37 -11.27 5.04 -9.93
CA GLU A 37 -12.73 4.89 -9.93
C GLU A 37 -13.25 4.49 -11.29
N GLY A 38 -12.70 5.06 -12.36
CA GLY A 38 -13.02 4.69 -13.75
C GLY A 38 -12.70 3.24 -14.05
N ILE A 39 -11.51 2.76 -13.66
CA ILE A 39 -11.13 1.35 -13.76
C ILE A 39 -12.09 0.45 -13.00
N TYR A 40 -12.39 0.79 -11.74
CA TYR A 40 -13.28 -0.01 -10.91
C TYR A 40 -14.71 -0.12 -11.49
N LYS A 41 -15.24 0.97 -12.06
CA LYS A 41 -16.55 0.97 -12.72
C LYS A 41 -16.59 0.08 -13.96
N GLN A 42 -15.51 0.02 -14.72
CA GLN A 42 -15.43 -0.80 -15.94
C GLN A 42 -15.20 -2.27 -15.62
N ASN A 43 -14.28 -2.57 -14.73
CA ASN A 43 -13.95 -3.93 -14.32
C ASN A 43 -13.45 -3.94 -12.86
N PRO A 44 -14.33 -4.23 -11.86
CA PRO A 44 -14.00 -4.26 -10.44
C PRO A 44 -12.87 -5.23 -10.09
N GLU A 45 -12.70 -6.32 -10.83
CA GLU A 45 -11.69 -7.33 -10.53
C GLU A 45 -10.25 -6.82 -10.73
N LEU A 46 -10.06 -5.80 -11.56
CA LEU A 46 -8.72 -5.24 -11.80
C LEU A 46 -8.06 -4.67 -10.53
N VAL A 47 -8.83 -4.26 -9.53
CA VAL A 47 -8.25 -3.78 -8.26
C VAL A 47 -7.61 -4.89 -7.44
N ASN A 48 -7.93 -6.16 -7.74
CA ASN A 48 -7.35 -7.36 -7.14
C ASN A 48 -6.25 -7.99 -8.02
N ALA A 49 -5.94 -7.41 -9.16
CA ALA A 49 -4.93 -7.94 -10.08
C ALA A 49 -3.55 -8.01 -9.41
N ILE A 50 -2.75 -8.97 -9.86
CA ILE A 50 -1.38 -9.21 -9.37
C ILE A 50 -0.44 -9.03 -10.57
N ASN A 51 0.59 -8.19 -10.42
CA ASN A 51 1.60 -7.99 -11.46
C ASN A 51 2.73 -9.04 -11.38
N ASP A 52 3.68 -8.97 -12.32
CA ASP A 52 4.84 -9.89 -12.39
C ASP A 52 5.71 -9.86 -11.12
N ASN A 53 5.72 -8.75 -10.39
CA ASN A 53 6.40 -8.62 -9.10
C ASN A 53 5.53 -9.07 -7.91
N LYS A 54 4.44 -9.77 -8.16
CA LYS A 54 3.47 -10.22 -7.17
C LYS A 54 2.83 -9.10 -6.35
N ALA A 55 2.87 -7.85 -6.79
CA ALA A 55 2.26 -6.73 -6.10
C ALA A 55 0.85 -6.45 -6.61
N THR A 56 -0.06 -6.13 -5.68
CA THR A 56 -1.42 -5.64 -6.02
C THR A 56 -1.42 -4.11 -6.20
N PRO A 57 -2.46 -3.55 -6.84
CA PRO A 57 -2.63 -2.09 -6.91
C PRO A 57 -2.59 -1.42 -5.53
N LEU A 58 -3.21 -2.02 -4.51
CA LEU A 58 -3.19 -1.46 -3.14
C LEU A 58 -1.77 -1.40 -2.56
N ILE A 59 -0.97 -2.48 -2.68
CA ILE A 59 0.44 -2.47 -2.23
C ILE A 59 1.21 -1.35 -2.92
N LEU A 60 1.03 -1.19 -4.24
CA LEU A 60 1.75 -0.15 -5.00
C LEU A 60 1.32 1.26 -4.61
N ALA A 61 0.03 1.51 -4.40
CA ALA A 61 -0.49 2.79 -3.95
C ALA A 61 0.08 3.17 -2.57
N CYS A 62 0.09 2.22 -1.63
CA CYS A 62 0.68 2.40 -0.30
C CYS A 62 2.18 2.70 -0.37
N TYR A 63 2.93 1.89 -1.13
CA TYR A 63 4.38 2.06 -1.27
C TYR A 63 4.76 3.39 -1.93
N ARG A 64 3.98 3.85 -2.90
CA ARG A 64 4.20 5.11 -3.63
C ARG A 64 3.57 6.33 -2.96
N ASN A 65 2.98 6.14 -1.78
CA ASN A 65 2.32 7.22 -1.03
C ASN A 65 1.20 7.90 -1.84
N ASN A 66 0.53 7.15 -2.72
CA ASN A 66 -0.64 7.64 -3.43
C ASN A 66 -1.87 7.52 -2.53
N GLU A 67 -2.00 8.46 -1.60
CA GLU A 67 -2.98 8.41 -0.52
C GLU A 67 -4.41 8.25 -1.02
N ALA A 68 -4.85 9.11 -1.94
CA ALA A 68 -6.23 9.08 -2.43
C ALA A 68 -6.60 7.72 -3.04
N VAL A 69 -5.70 7.14 -3.83
CA VAL A 69 -5.89 5.82 -4.46
C VAL A 69 -5.81 4.70 -3.42
N ALA A 70 -4.87 4.76 -2.47
CA ALA A 70 -4.73 3.77 -1.41
C ALA A 70 -5.97 3.70 -0.52
N LEU A 71 -6.51 4.86 -0.11
CA LEU A 71 -7.73 4.94 0.68
C LEU A 71 -8.93 4.33 -0.06
N TYR A 72 -9.10 4.67 -1.34
CA TYR A 72 -10.16 4.11 -2.17
C TYR A 72 -10.02 2.59 -2.31
N LEU A 73 -8.83 2.11 -2.68
CA LEU A 73 -8.57 0.67 -2.86
C LEU A 73 -8.76 -0.13 -1.57
N SER A 74 -8.44 0.45 -0.40
CA SER A 74 -8.66 -0.21 0.90
C SER A 74 -10.13 -0.57 1.17
N ASP A 75 -11.07 0.11 0.51
CA ASP A 75 -12.50 -0.18 0.61
C ASP A 75 -13.00 -1.14 -0.48
N LYS A 76 -12.19 -1.46 -1.48
CA LYS A 76 -12.61 -2.17 -2.70
C LYS A 76 -11.95 -3.53 -2.89
N VAL A 77 -10.74 -3.74 -2.35
CA VAL A 77 -10.04 -5.02 -2.50
C VAL A 77 -10.74 -6.16 -1.76
N SER A 78 -10.70 -7.34 -2.33
CA SER A 78 -11.26 -8.55 -1.73
C SER A 78 -10.41 -9.10 -0.58
N ASN A 79 -9.08 -8.89 -0.62
CA ASN A 79 -8.13 -9.33 0.39
C ASN A 79 -7.16 -8.21 0.75
N ILE A 80 -7.44 -7.51 1.86
CA ILE A 80 -6.57 -6.44 2.38
C ILE A 80 -5.24 -6.99 2.93
N ASN A 81 -5.23 -8.29 3.28
CA ASN A 81 -4.09 -9.00 3.86
C ASN A 81 -3.26 -9.75 2.82
N TYR A 82 -3.46 -9.48 1.53
CA TYR A 82 -2.63 -10.09 0.51
C TYR A 82 -1.15 -9.76 0.77
N ASN A 83 -0.32 -10.83 0.81
CA ASN A 83 1.12 -10.74 1.02
C ASN A 83 1.85 -11.13 -0.28
N SER A 84 2.62 -10.21 -0.81
CA SER A 84 3.40 -10.41 -2.05
C SER A 84 4.66 -11.27 -1.84
N GLY A 85 4.96 -11.66 -0.62
CA GLY A 85 6.26 -12.16 -0.19
C GLY A 85 7.21 -11.03 0.24
N MET A 86 7.14 -9.88 -0.42
CA MET A 86 7.86 -8.66 -0.01
C MET A 86 7.08 -7.83 1.03
N GLY A 87 5.91 -8.31 1.45
CA GLY A 87 5.07 -7.72 2.47
C GLY A 87 3.66 -7.40 2.00
N THR A 88 2.89 -6.85 2.94
CA THR A 88 1.49 -6.45 2.78
C THR A 88 1.35 -4.96 2.43
N ALA A 89 0.12 -4.53 2.13
CA ALA A 89 -0.19 -3.11 1.96
C ALA A 89 0.11 -2.29 3.24
N LEU A 90 -0.10 -2.87 4.43
CA LEU A 90 0.23 -2.21 5.70
C LEU A 90 1.74 -1.98 5.84
N MET A 91 2.57 -2.98 5.55
CA MET A 91 4.02 -2.83 5.57
C MET A 91 4.50 -1.78 4.56
N ALA A 92 3.91 -1.79 3.35
CA ALA A 92 4.20 -0.79 2.32
C ALA A 92 3.85 0.64 2.76
N ALA A 93 2.71 0.82 3.45
CA ALA A 93 2.30 2.11 4.02
C ALA A 93 3.23 2.57 5.14
N ILE A 94 3.74 1.64 5.97
CA ILE A 94 4.73 1.96 7.02
C ILE A 94 6.06 2.38 6.40
N MET A 95 6.49 1.72 5.34
CA MET A 95 7.70 2.10 4.60
C MET A 95 7.59 3.49 3.96
N SER A 96 6.41 3.90 3.50
CA SER A 96 6.17 5.25 2.99
C SER A 96 5.94 6.30 4.08
N GLY A 97 5.69 5.87 5.33
CA GLY A 97 5.45 6.74 6.48
C GLY A 97 4.10 7.45 6.49
N ASN A 98 3.14 7.04 5.64
CA ASN A 98 1.83 7.69 5.58
C ASN A 98 0.90 7.19 6.67
N LYS A 99 0.77 7.97 7.73
CA LYS A 99 -0.08 7.67 8.88
C LYS A 99 -1.55 7.50 8.49
N VAL A 100 -2.08 8.33 7.58
CA VAL A 100 -3.49 8.28 7.16
C VAL A 100 -3.82 6.93 6.50
N ILE A 101 -2.94 6.46 5.61
CA ILE A 101 -3.09 5.15 4.98
C ILE A 101 -3.00 4.04 6.04
N ILE A 102 -2.03 4.11 6.96
CA ILE A 102 -1.84 3.12 8.03
C ILE A 102 -3.09 3.03 8.91
N GLU A 103 -3.62 4.16 9.38
CA GLU A 103 -4.84 4.21 10.19
C GLU A 103 -6.04 3.63 9.43
N LYS A 104 -6.17 3.93 8.15
CA LYS A 104 -7.21 3.35 7.29
C LYS A 104 -7.09 1.82 7.22
N LEU A 105 -5.89 1.28 6.95
CA LEU A 105 -5.67 -0.16 6.85
C LEU A 105 -5.96 -0.87 8.19
N ILE A 106 -5.55 -0.29 9.31
CA ILE A 106 -5.85 -0.80 10.65
C ILE A 106 -7.37 -0.80 10.89
N SER A 107 -8.08 0.28 10.52
CA SER A 107 -9.54 0.36 10.66
C SER A 107 -10.26 -0.71 9.82
N LYS A 108 -9.65 -1.14 8.71
CA LYS A 108 -10.12 -2.22 7.85
C LYS A 108 -9.70 -3.62 8.33
N LYS A 109 -9.15 -3.72 9.53
CA LYS A 109 -8.71 -4.98 10.13
C LYS A 109 -7.58 -5.66 9.36
N ALA A 110 -6.66 -4.86 8.80
CA ALA A 110 -5.41 -5.40 8.29
C ALA A 110 -4.70 -6.19 9.39
N ASP A 111 -4.21 -7.37 9.05
CA ASP A 111 -3.44 -8.23 9.95
C ASP A 111 -2.09 -7.56 10.24
N LEU A 112 -1.86 -7.27 11.54
CA LEU A 112 -0.67 -6.55 12.00
C LEU A 112 0.56 -7.45 12.10
N ASP A 113 0.33 -8.77 12.19
CA ASP A 113 1.34 -9.75 12.56
C ASP A 113 1.82 -10.63 11.40
N GLN A 114 1.28 -10.42 10.20
CA GLN A 114 1.84 -11.08 9.02
C GLN A 114 3.33 -10.77 8.88
N GLN A 115 4.06 -11.77 8.40
CA GLN A 115 5.49 -11.65 8.15
C GLN A 115 5.78 -11.66 6.63
N ASP A 116 6.73 -10.86 6.20
CA ASP A 116 7.29 -10.93 4.85
C ASP A 116 8.30 -12.10 4.72
N ILE A 117 8.94 -12.21 3.56
CA ILE A 117 9.95 -13.25 3.29
C ILE A 117 11.18 -13.17 4.24
N GLN A 118 11.41 -11.99 4.87
CA GLN A 118 12.48 -11.79 5.84
C GLN A 118 12.01 -12.08 7.28
N GLY A 119 10.75 -12.45 7.47
CA GLY A 119 10.14 -12.65 8.78
C GLY A 119 9.75 -11.34 9.47
N LYS A 120 9.82 -10.19 8.79
CA LYS A 120 9.50 -8.89 9.41
C LYS A 120 8.00 -8.64 9.44
N THR A 121 7.52 -8.17 10.59
CA THR A 121 6.15 -7.69 10.78
C THR A 121 6.05 -6.17 10.56
N ALA A 122 4.81 -5.66 10.53
CA ALA A 122 4.54 -4.22 10.52
C ALA A 122 5.24 -3.48 11.67
N LEU A 123 5.21 -4.04 12.89
CA LEU A 123 5.83 -3.44 14.07
C LEU A 123 7.37 -3.46 13.99
N ILE A 124 7.96 -4.52 13.42
CA ILE A 124 9.40 -4.56 13.16
C ILE A 124 9.81 -3.46 12.18
N TYR A 125 9.04 -3.23 11.10
CA TYR A 125 9.31 -2.14 10.17
C TYR A 125 9.22 -0.76 10.82
N ALA A 126 8.23 -0.53 11.69
CA ALA A 126 8.11 0.73 12.42
C ALA A 126 9.32 0.98 13.34
N ALA A 127 9.79 -0.04 14.05
CA ALA A 127 10.96 0.03 14.91
C ALA A 127 12.26 0.19 14.09
N PHE A 128 12.42 -0.55 12.99
CA PHE A 128 13.54 -0.42 12.07
C PHE A 128 13.68 1.00 11.51
N ASN A 129 12.56 1.60 11.09
CA ASN A 129 12.50 2.99 10.62
C ASN A 129 12.60 4.03 11.74
N ASN A 130 12.78 3.59 12.99
CA ASN A 130 12.83 4.47 14.16
C ASN A 130 11.59 5.36 14.33
N ASN A 131 10.42 4.89 13.89
CA ASN A 131 9.18 5.65 13.90
C ASN A 131 8.34 5.32 15.14
N LEU A 132 8.53 6.10 16.21
CA LEU A 132 7.81 5.94 17.47
C LEU A 132 6.29 6.07 17.29
N GLU A 133 5.83 7.05 16.52
CA GLU A 133 4.41 7.33 16.35
C GLU A 133 3.68 6.13 15.69
N ILE A 134 4.25 5.56 14.64
CA ILE A 134 3.69 4.38 13.98
C ILE A 134 3.76 3.15 14.89
N ALA A 135 4.87 2.96 15.63
CA ALA A 135 4.98 1.86 16.58
C ALA A 135 3.92 1.95 17.68
N GLN A 136 3.67 3.14 18.24
CA GLN A 136 2.61 3.36 19.23
C GLN A 136 1.23 3.02 18.66
N LEU A 137 0.97 3.41 17.44
CA LEU A 137 -0.30 3.13 16.75
C LEU A 137 -0.52 1.63 16.57
N LEU A 138 0.52 0.89 16.16
CA LEU A 138 0.47 -0.56 15.98
C LEU A 138 0.31 -1.31 17.31
N VAL A 139 1.07 -0.92 18.35
CA VAL A 139 0.95 -1.53 19.69
C VAL A 139 -0.45 -1.29 20.25
N LYS A 140 -0.98 -0.05 20.13
CA LYS A 140 -2.35 0.28 20.54
C LYS A 140 -3.41 -0.54 19.78
N ALA A 141 -3.13 -0.88 18.53
CA ALA A 141 -4.01 -1.71 17.70
C ALA A 141 -3.87 -3.22 18.01
N GLY A 142 -2.94 -3.63 18.85
CA GLY A 142 -2.75 -5.00 19.30
C GLY A 142 -1.68 -5.80 18.53
N ALA A 143 -0.74 -5.14 17.87
CA ALA A 143 0.38 -5.82 17.21
C ALA A 143 1.24 -6.60 18.23
N ASN A 144 1.63 -7.82 17.89
CA ASN A 144 2.44 -8.69 18.73
C ASN A 144 3.92 -8.27 18.71
N SER A 145 4.38 -7.68 19.81
CA SER A 145 5.76 -7.21 19.97
C SER A 145 6.80 -8.33 20.12
N LYS A 146 6.36 -9.58 20.34
CA LYS A 146 7.26 -10.73 20.58
C LYS A 146 7.66 -11.47 19.30
N LEU A 147 7.04 -11.16 18.17
CA LEU A 147 7.43 -11.76 16.90
C LEU A 147 8.81 -11.27 16.47
N ALA A 148 9.60 -12.22 15.92
CA ALA A 148 10.96 -11.97 15.49
C ALA A 148 11.11 -12.26 14.00
N ASP A 149 12.02 -11.53 13.34
CA ASP A 149 12.42 -11.78 11.97
C ASP A 149 13.27 -13.06 11.82
N ASN A 150 13.67 -13.40 10.61
CA ASN A 150 14.49 -14.58 10.33
C ASN A 150 15.88 -14.55 11.00
N GLU A 151 16.35 -13.36 11.40
CA GLU A 151 17.59 -13.19 12.17
C GLU A 151 17.35 -13.21 13.68
N LYS A 152 16.14 -13.61 14.12
CA LYS A 152 15.71 -13.68 15.53
C LYS A 152 15.63 -12.32 16.23
N ARG A 153 15.50 -11.23 15.49
CA ARG A 153 15.38 -9.88 16.04
C ARG A 153 13.90 -9.47 16.13
N THR A 154 13.50 -9.03 17.30
CA THR A 154 12.20 -8.44 17.57
C THR A 154 12.20 -6.93 17.27
N ALA A 155 11.03 -6.31 17.32
CA ALA A 155 10.92 -4.84 17.25
C ALA A 155 11.74 -4.15 18.37
N LEU A 156 11.80 -4.74 19.57
CA LEU A 156 12.60 -4.24 20.69
C LEU A 156 14.10 -4.24 20.37
N ASP A 157 14.60 -5.27 19.68
CA ASP A 157 16.02 -5.35 19.30
C ASP A 157 16.38 -4.23 18.32
N TYR A 158 15.51 -3.92 17.37
CA TYR A 158 15.68 -2.78 16.47
C TYR A 158 15.63 -1.43 17.22
N ALA A 159 14.74 -1.29 18.21
CA ALA A 159 14.69 -0.10 19.06
C ALA A 159 15.98 0.10 19.86
N LYS A 160 16.55 -1.00 20.40
CA LYS A 160 17.85 -0.99 21.12
C LYS A 160 19.00 -0.63 20.17
N PHE A 161 19.02 -1.20 18.95
CA PHE A 161 20.01 -0.88 17.93
C PHE A 161 19.99 0.61 17.57
N ASN A 162 18.78 1.19 17.40
CA ASN A 162 18.58 2.61 17.12
C ASN A 162 18.81 3.51 18.34
N LYS A 163 19.03 2.94 19.54
CA LYS A 163 19.19 3.66 20.82
C LYS A 163 17.99 4.58 21.12
N ASN A 164 16.78 4.20 20.68
CA ASN A 164 15.58 4.97 20.93
C ASN A 164 14.93 4.57 22.25
N THR A 165 15.21 5.33 23.30
CA THR A 165 14.70 5.06 24.64
C THR A 165 13.18 4.98 24.69
N GLN A 166 12.46 5.82 23.94
CA GLN A 166 11.00 5.84 23.94
C GLN A 166 10.42 4.58 23.27
N LEU A 167 11.01 4.13 22.16
CA LEU A 167 10.64 2.86 21.52
C LEU A 167 10.97 1.65 22.43
N ILE A 168 12.10 1.68 23.14
CA ILE A 168 12.48 0.62 24.07
C ILE A 168 11.42 0.52 25.18
N ILE A 169 11.06 1.63 25.82
CA ILE A 169 10.03 1.65 26.87
C ILE A 169 8.67 1.14 26.34
N LEU A 170 8.31 1.52 25.12
CA LEU A 170 7.06 1.08 24.49
C LEU A 170 7.02 -0.44 24.26
N LEU A 171 8.14 -1.04 23.87
CA LEU A 171 8.21 -2.43 23.38
C LEU A 171 8.67 -3.44 24.43
N ASP A 172 9.19 -2.99 25.57
CA ASP A 172 9.70 -3.81 26.67
C ASP A 172 8.62 -4.17 27.73
N GLN A 173 7.34 -4.11 27.34
CA GLN A 173 6.17 -4.40 28.18
C GLN A 173 5.75 -5.87 28.11
#